data_92e83b6b2f1f0e74f88c70941df9e121
#
_entry.id   92e83b6b2f1f0e74f88c70941df9e121
#
_cell.length_a   1.000
_cell.length_b   1.000
_cell.length_c   1.000
_cell.angle_alpha   90.00
_cell.angle_beta   90.00
_cell.angle_gamma   90.00
#
_symmetry.space_group_name_H-M   'P 1'
#
loop_
_entity.id
_entity.type
_entity.pdbx_description
1 polymer ?
#
loop_
_entity_poly.entity_id
_entity_poly.type
_entity_poly.pdbx_seq_one_letter_code
_entity_poly.pdbx_strand_id
1 'polypeptide(L)'
;MSLANLVTQYIVQYGFRIMGAVLVFIAALFVAKSVGRLSERWLNEQDLEPPLRLLLLRLVKALVVILGLLIALDQLGLQIAPLVAGLGVAGLGVGLALQGVLSNIVAGLSIIFTKPYRVGEHVSLLGVHGDVAKIDIFTTTLVHPDQSRIVIPNRKVVGEILHNFGTIRQLDLSIGVSYRTDIETTLRMLRDLVTHHPRVLQSPAPIIGIAAFADSSITLSIRPWVEVASVGAAQIELNQAILQRLQADGVDIPYPQREVRLLNPS
;
A
#
# COMPACT_ATOMS: atom_id res chain seq x y z
N MET A 1 73.16 -21.35 -14.02
CA MET A 1 72.43 -20.92 -12.80
C MET A 1 72.53 -22.05 -11.80
N SER A 2 73.06 -21.83 -10.62
CA SER A 2 73.16 -22.91 -9.62
C SER A 2 71.73 -23.23 -9.10
N LEU A 3 71.47 -24.49 -8.79
CA LEU A 3 70.21 -24.99 -8.20
C LEU A 3 69.84 -24.18 -6.96
N ALA A 4 70.80 -23.73 -6.17
CA ALA A 4 70.64 -22.88 -4.99
C ALA A 4 70.01 -21.50 -5.34
N ASN A 5 70.44 -20.85 -6.43
CA ASN A 5 69.86 -19.56 -6.84
C ASN A 5 68.44 -19.69 -7.31
N LEU A 6 68.08 -20.76 -8.00
CA LEU A 6 66.70 -21.05 -8.44
C LEU A 6 65.79 -21.29 -7.23
N VAL A 7 66.23 -22.11 -6.23
CA VAL A 7 65.49 -22.39 -5.02
C VAL A 7 65.27 -21.10 -4.20
N THR A 8 66.33 -20.29 -4.05
CA THR A 8 66.22 -19.02 -3.30
C THR A 8 65.25 -18.04 -4.00
N GLN A 9 65.30 -17.96 -5.32
CA GLN A 9 64.40 -17.09 -6.09
C GLN A 9 62.91 -17.51 -5.97
N TYR A 10 62.65 -18.84 -5.99
CA TYR A 10 61.30 -19.38 -5.76
C TYR A 10 60.81 -19.15 -4.36
N ILE A 11 61.64 -19.41 -3.34
CA ILE A 11 61.28 -19.18 -1.93
C ILE A 11 60.98 -17.70 -1.67
N VAL A 12 61.78 -16.78 -2.18
CA VAL A 12 61.57 -15.36 -2.02
C VAL A 12 60.28 -14.93 -2.72
N GLN A 13 60.08 -15.32 -3.95
CA GLN A 13 58.90 -14.89 -4.74
C GLN A 13 57.57 -15.46 -4.19
N TYR A 14 57.54 -16.76 -3.88
CA TYR A 14 56.33 -17.38 -3.36
C TYR A 14 56.15 -17.13 -1.85
N GLY A 15 57.24 -17.00 -1.10
CA GLY A 15 57.20 -16.67 0.32
C GLY A 15 56.55 -15.32 0.58
N PHE A 16 56.87 -14.28 -0.20
CA PHE A 16 56.23 -12.97 -0.10
C PHE A 16 54.74 -13.02 -0.46
N ARG A 17 54.35 -13.79 -1.49
CA ARG A 17 52.97 -13.95 -1.88
C ARG A 17 52.14 -14.66 -0.79
N ILE A 18 52.68 -15.75 -0.24
CA ILE A 18 52.02 -16.49 0.87
C ILE A 18 51.88 -15.61 2.09
N MET A 19 52.94 -14.89 2.47
CA MET A 19 52.89 -13.97 3.60
C MET A 19 51.88 -12.86 3.38
N GLY A 20 51.80 -12.26 2.19
CA GLY A 20 50.80 -11.26 1.80
C GLY A 20 49.40 -11.80 1.89
N ALA A 21 49.17 -13.00 1.33
CA ALA A 21 47.84 -13.64 1.37
C ALA A 21 47.37 -13.94 2.80
N VAL A 22 48.29 -14.45 3.66
CA VAL A 22 47.98 -14.70 5.07
C VAL A 22 47.64 -13.39 5.81
N LEU A 23 48.43 -12.33 5.58
CA LEU A 23 48.17 -11.02 6.20
C LEU A 23 46.82 -10.46 5.76
N VAL A 24 46.50 -10.52 4.46
CA VAL A 24 45.20 -10.09 3.91
C VAL A 24 44.06 -10.91 4.54
N PHE A 25 44.22 -12.22 4.65
CA PHE A 25 43.16 -13.06 5.22
C PHE A 25 42.96 -12.78 6.71
N ILE A 26 44.05 -12.61 7.49
CA ILE A 26 43.98 -12.21 8.91
C ILE A 26 43.30 -10.82 9.02
N ALA A 27 43.67 -9.86 8.18
CA ALA A 27 43.05 -8.55 8.16
C ALA A 27 41.56 -8.66 7.86
N ALA A 28 41.15 -9.52 6.89
CA ALA A 28 39.75 -9.75 6.56
C ALA A 28 38.95 -10.33 7.76
N LEU A 29 39.55 -11.24 8.53
CA LEU A 29 38.95 -11.76 9.79
C LEU A 29 38.78 -10.67 10.85
N PHE A 30 39.73 -9.76 10.98
CA PHE A 30 39.63 -8.61 11.88
C PHE A 30 38.51 -7.64 11.42
N VAL A 31 38.45 -7.38 10.13
CA VAL A 31 37.37 -6.56 9.51
C VAL A 31 36.04 -7.23 9.74
N ALA A 32 35.90 -8.53 9.46
CA ALA A 32 34.66 -9.27 9.70
C ALA A 32 34.20 -9.22 11.18
N LYS A 33 35.17 -9.32 12.14
CA LYS A 33 34.86 -9.16 13.54
C LYS A 33 34.43 -7.74 13.91
N SER A 34 35.05 -6.72 13.32
CA SER A 34 34.77 -5.31 13.59
C SER A 34 33.43 -4.90 12.98
N VAL A 35 33.18 -5.26 11.72
CA VAL A 35 31.88 -5.05 11.05
C VAL A 35 30.79 -5.81 11.79
N GLY A 36 31.07 -7.06 12.21
CA GLY A 36 30.13 -7.85 13.01
C GLY A 36 29.74 -7.16 14.32
N ARG A 37 30.71 -6.59 15.07
CA ARG A 37 30.45 -5.85 16.31
C ARG A 37 29.65 -4.56 16.07
N LEU A 38 29.98 -3.84 15.00
CA LEU A 38 29.25 -2.61 14.64
C LEU A 38 27.80 -2.93 14.24
N SER A 39 27.63 -3.95 13.39
CA SER A 39 26.29 -4.44 12.99
C SER A 39 25.48 -4.95 14.20
N GLU A 40 26.12 -5.63 15.14
CA GLU A 40 25.47 -6.13 16.35
C GLU A 40 24.97 -4.99 17.24
N ARG A 41 25.73 -3.90 17.39
CA ARG A 41 25.30 -2.71 18.14
C ARG A 41 24.07 -2.08 17.48
N TRP A 42 24.13 -1.86 16.17
CA TRP A 42 23.02 -1.26 15.42
C TRP A 42 21.76 -2.16 15.43
N LEU A 43 21.93 -3.49 15.27
CA LEU A 43 20.82 -4.44 15.30
C LEU A 43 20.21 -4.62 16.70
N ASN A 44 20.97 -4.35 17.78
CA ASN A 44 20.47 -4.39 19.15
C ASN A 44 19.54 -3.22 19.47
N GLU A 45 19.66 -2.11 18.76
CA GLU A 45 18.78 -0.93 18.87
C GLU A 45 17.45 -1.13 18.11
N GLN A 46 17.35 -2.18 17.29
CA GLN A 46 16.16 -2.52 16.55
C GLN A 46 15.41 -3.65 17.27
N ASP A 47 14.09 -3.56 17.34
CA ASP A 47 13.20 -4.59 17.90
C ASP A 47 13.12 -5.84 17.00
N LEU A 48 14.28 -6.46 16.73
CA LEU A 48 14.36 -7.66 15.90
C LEU A 48 14.38 -8.92 16.75
N GLU A 49 13.62 -9.91 16.34
CA GLU A 49 13.65 -11.25 16.94
C GLU A 49 15.08 -11.84 16.94
N PRO A 50 15.53 -12.47 18.03
CA PRO A 50 16.89 -12.99 18.17
C PRO A 50 17.36 -13.89 17.02
N PRO A 51 16.54 -14.80 16.45
CA PRO A 51 16.95 -15.63 15.32
C PRO A 51 17.28 -14.83 14.05
N LEU A 52 16.49 -13.79 13.76
CA LEU A 52 16.69 -12.93 12.59
C LEU A 52 17.98 -12.11 12.75
N ARG A 53 18.21 -11.54 13.92
CA ARG A 53 19.44 -10.81 14.22
C ARG A 53 20.69 -11.67 14.04
N LEU A 54 20.68 -12.91 14.57
CA LEU A 54 21.79 -13.84 14.42
C LEU A 54 22.02 -14.22 12.95
N LEU A 55 20.96 -14.41 12.18
CA LEU A 55 21.05 -14.69 10.74
C LEU A 55 21.74 -13.53 9.99
N LEU A 56 21.27 -12.29 10.21
CA LEU A 56 21.84 -11.11 9.57
C LEU A 56 23.31 -10.93 9.92
N LEU A 57 23.69 -11.09 11.19
CA LEU A 57 25.09 -11.02 11.62
C LEU A 57 25.96 -12.06 10.96
N ARG A 58 25.47 -13.31 10.83
CA ARG A 58 26.21 -14.39 10.15
C ARG A 58 26.38 -14.11 8.68
N LEU A 59 25.33 -13.60 7.99
CA LEU A 59 25.40 -13.25 6.57
C LEU A 59 26.41 -12.13 6.31
N VAL A 60 26.40 -11.07 7.11
CA VAL A 60 27.36 -9.96 6.99
C VAL A 60 28.79 -10.45 7.20
N LYS A 61 29.04 -11.24 8.27
CA LYS A 61 30.36 -11.81 8.54
C LYS A 61 30.82 -12.73 7.41
N ALA A 62 29.94 -13.61 6.91
CA ALA A 62 30.26 -14.53 5.80
C ALA A 62 30.64 -13.78 4.55
N LEU A 63 29.91 -12.71 4.19
CA LEU A 63 30.21 -11.88 3.02
C LEU A 63 31.59 -11.25 3.11
N VAL A 64 31.95 -10.66 4.25
CA VAL A 64 33.28 -10.06 4.47
C VAL A 64 34.38 -11.10 4.39
N VAL A 65 34.18 -12.29 4.98
CA VAL A 65 35.16 -13.38 4.94
C VAL A 65 35.34 -13.93 3.52
N ILE A 66 34.24 -14.09 2.75
CA ILE A 66 34.32 -14.54 1.35
C ILE A 66 35.11 -13.53 0.50
N LEU A 67 34.82 -12.24 0.64
CA LEU A 67 35.56 -11.19 -0.08
C LEU A 67 37.03 -11.18 0.31
N GLY A 68 37.35 -11.29 1.59
CA GLY A 68 38.72 -11.37 2.07
C GLY A 68 39.46 -12.63 1.57
N LEU A 69 38.77 -13.76 1.50
CA LEU A 69 39.32 -14.99 0.94
C LEU A 69 39.64 -14.85 -0.56
N LEU A 70 38.75 -14.23 -1.33
CA LEU A 70 39.01 -13.98 -2.76
C LEU A 70 40.26 -13.12 -2.97
N ILE A 71 40.42 -12.05 -2.17
CA ILE A 71 41.60 -11.18 -2.26
C ILE A 71 42.87 -11.96 -1.84
N ALA A 72 42.80 -12.80 -0.81
CA ALA A 72 43.92 -13.62 -0.39
C ALA A 72 44.33 -14.66 -1.47
N LEU A 73 43.36 -15.28 -2.16
CA LEU A 73 43.61 -16.22 -3.23
C LEU A 73 44.27 -15.52 -4.46
N ASP A 74 43.83 -14.30 -4.77
CA ASP A 74 44.44 -13.47 -5.82
C ASP A 74 45.91 -13.17 -5.51
N GLN A 75 46.22 -12.83 -4.26
CA GLN A 75 47.60 -12.60 -3.81
C GLN A 75 48.49 -13.85 -3.97
N LEU A 76 47.93 -15.04 -3.85
CA LEU A 76 48.64 -16.30 -4.10
C LEU A 76 48.89 -16.53 -5.59
N GLY A 77 48.30 -15.69 -6.48
CA GLY A 77 48.42 -15.83 -7.94
C GLY A 77 47.41 -16.82 -8.51
N LEU A 78 46.37 -17.19 -7.76
CA LEU A 78 45.29 -18.03 -8.25
C LEU A 78 44.35 -17.18 -9.11
N GLN A 79 43.89 -17.75 -10.24
CA GLN A 79 42.89 -17.08 -11.07
C GLN A 79 41.53 -17.05 -10.34
N ILE A 80 41.17 -15.90 -9.79
CA ILE A 80 39.91 -15.73 -9.07
C ILE A 80 38.70 -15.52 -10.00
N ALA A 81 38.91 -15.23 -11.29
CA ALA A 81 37.85 -14.97 -12.23
C ALA A 81 36.78 -16.08 -12.29
N PRO A 82 37.11 -17.39 -12.31
CA PRO A 82 36.08 -18.44 -12.24
C PRO A 82 35.31 -18.47 -10.94
N LEU A 83 35.97 -18.15 -9.81
CA LEU A 83 35.33 -18.10 -8.48
C LEU A 83 34.35 -16.91 -8.40
N VAL A 84 34.75 -15.75 -8.91
CA VAL A 84 33.90 -14.57 -8.98
C VAL A 84 32.70 -14.83 -9.91
N ALA A 85 32.93 -15.48 -11.07
CA ALA A 85 31.84 -15.88 -11.95
C ALA A 85 30.86 -16.83 -11.29
N GLY A 86 31.36 -17.85 -10.59
CA GLY A 86 30.55 -18.81 -9.81
C GLY A 86 29.72 -18.11 -8.72
N LEU A 87 30.33 -17.19 -7.96
CA LEU A 87 29.63 -16.38 -6.97
C LEU A 87 28.57 -15.47 -7.62
N GLY A 88 28.83 -14.93 -8.81
CA GLY A 88 27.87 -14.16 -9.59
C GLY A 88 26.63 -14.98 -9.95
N VAL A 89 26.81 -16.20 -10.44
CA VAL A 89 25.72 -17.13 -10.77
C VAL A 89 24.92 -17.52 -9.50
N ALA A 90 25.64 -17.84 -8.40
CA ALA A 90 24.99 -18.14 -7.12
C ALA A 90 24.19 -16.92 -6.59
N GLY A 91 24.78 -15.72 -6.69
CA GLY A 91 24.11 -14.46 -6.32
C GLY A 91 22.87 -14.18 -7.14
N LEU A 92 22.90 -14.49 -8.44
CA LEU A 92 21.76 -14.37 -9.34
C LEU A 92 20.64 -15.34 -8.92
N GLY A 93 20.97 -16.57 -8.56
CA GLY A 93 20.02 -17.56 -8.01
C GLY A 93 19.35 -17.08 -6.73
N VAL A 94 20.13 -16.54 -5.79
CA VAL A 94 19.60 -15.95 -4.53
C VAL A 94 18.74 -14.72 -4.84
N GLY A 95 19.17 -13.85 -5.76
CA GLY A 95 18.41 -12.67 -6.19
C GLY A 95 17.04 -13.04 -6.76
N LEU A 96 16.97 -14.05 -7.61
CA LEU A 96 15.70 -14.57 -8.16
C LEU A 96 14.82 -15.18 -7.06
N ALA A 97 15.40 -15.94 -6.12
CA ALA A 97 14.65 -16.49 -4.98
C ALA A 97 14.05 -15.39 -4.07
N LEU A 98 14.75 -14.26 -3.91
CA LEU A 98 14.33 -13.12 -3.09
C LEU A 98 13.54 -12.06 -3.87
N GLN A 99 13.30 -12.23 -5.16
CA GLN A 99 12.64 -11.25 -6.04
C GLN A 99 11.30 -10.75 -5.47
N GLY A 100 10.49 -11.66 -4.91
CA GLY A 100 9.19 -11.30 -4.34
C GLY A 100 9.31 -10.41 -3.11
N VAL A 101 10.31 -10.65 -2.25
CA VAL A 101 10.58 -9.86 -1.06
C VAL A 101 11.08 -8.47 -1.46
N LEU A 102 12.06 -8.42 -2.36
CA LEU A 102 12.66 -7.18 -2.84
C LEU A 102 11.63 -6.29 -3.57
N SER A 103 10.75 -6.90 -4.37
CA SER A 103 9.65 -6.21 -5.04
C SER A 103 8.69 -5.55 -4.05
N ASN A 104 8.36 -6.21 -2.93
CA ASN A 104 7.52 -5.60 -1.88
C ASN A 104 8.22 -4.42 -1.20
N ILE A 105 9.52 -4.52 -0.93
CA ILE A 105 10.30 -3.41 -0.34
C ILE A 105 10.30 -2.20 -1.27
N VAL A 106 10.65 -2.39 -2.54
CA VAL A 106 10.68 -1.30 -3.53
C VAL A 106 9.31 -0.65 -3.69
N ALA A 107 8.25 -1.47 -3.76
CA ALA A 107 6.88 -0.98 -3.82
C ALA A 107 6.49 -0.21 -2.55
N GLY A 108 6.83 -0.72 -1.36
CA GLY A 108 6.57 -0.04 -0.09
C GLY A 108 7.29 1.30 0.01
N LEU A 109 8.56 1.36 -0.36
CA LEU A 109 9.30 2.62 -0.44
C LEU A 109 8.65 3.59 -1.44
N SER A 110 8.24 3.11 -2.62
CA SER A 110 7.52 3.93 -3.59
C SER A 110 6.25 4.54 -2.99
N ILE A 111 5.42 3.73 -2.30
CA ILE A 111 4.18 4.21 -1.64
C ILE A 111 4.51 5.27 -0.57
N ILE A 112 5.53 5.04 0.27
CA ILE A 112 5.93 5.95 1.34
C ILE A 112 6.43 7.29 0.78
N PHE A 113 7.17 7.28 -0.34
CA PHE A 113 7.70 8.51 -0.95
C PHE A 113 6.65 9.25 -1.78
N THR A 114 5.91 8.55 -2.65
CA THR A 114 4.93 9.17 -3.56
C THR A 114 3.60 9.49 -2.90
N LYS A 115 3.28 8.80 -1.79
CA LYS A 115 2.07 8.99 -0.96
C LYS A 115 0.77 9.01 -1.79
N PRO A 116 0.50 7.99 -2.61
CA PRO A 116 -0.76 7.92 -3.36
C PRO A 116 -1.97 7.83 -2.43
N TYR A 117 -1.77 7.42 -1.20
CA TYR A 117 -2.69 7.46 -0.07
C TYR A 117 -1.91 7.60 1.25
N ARG A 118 -2.62 7.98 2.30
CA ARG A 118 -2.06 8.18 3.65
C ARG A 118 -2.83 7.36 4.68
N VAL A 119 -2.22 7.15 5.83
CA VAL A 119 -2.91 6.53 6.98
C VAL A 119 -4.11 7.41 7.38
N GLY A 120 -5.26 6.78 7.59
CA GLY A 120 -6.53 7.44 7.88
C GLY A 120 -7.40 7.77 6.67
N GLU A 121 -6.89 7.64 5.44
CA GLU A 121 -7.70 7.83 4.22
C GLU A 121 -8.44 6.55 3.84
N HIS A 122 -9.64 6.71 3.29
CA HIS A 122 -10.42 5.59 2.77
C HIS A 122 -10.04 5.33 1.31
N VAL A 123 -9.68 4.09 1.02
CA VAL A 123 -9.25 3.68 -0.32
C VAL A 123 -10.01 2.45 -0.81
N SER A 124 -10.14 2.35 -2.13
CA SER A 124 -10.59 1.12 -2.80
C SER A 124 -9.52 0.72 -3.82
N LEU A 125 -9.06 -0.51 -3.72
CA LEU A 125 -8.05 -1.10 -4.61
C LEU A 125 -8.19 -2.62 -4.64
N LEU A 126 -7.87 -3.25 -5.75
CA LEU A 126 -7.93 -4.72 -5.92
C LEU A 126 -9.29 -5.34 -5.54
N GLY A 127 -10.39 -4.60 -5.72
CA GLY A 127 -11.74 -5.07 -5.37
C GLY A 127 -12.08 -5.03 -3.88
N VAL A 128 -11.18 -4.54 -3.02
CA VAL A 128 -11.41 -4.33 -1.59
C VAL A 128 -11.38 -2.84 -1.25
N HIS A 129 -12.03 -2.46 -0.16
CA HIS A 129 -12.05 -1.08 0.32
C HIS A 129 -11.93 -1.04 1.85
N GLY A 130 -11.44 0.07 2.36
CA GLY A 130 -11.29 0.27 3.80
C GLY A 130 -10.40 1.47 4.12
N ASP A 131 -10.30 1.78 5.41
CA ASP A 131 -9.45 2.83 5.92
C ASP A 131 -8.01 2.34 6.04
N VAL A 132 -7.05 3.11 5.56
CA VAL A 132 -5.63 2.79 5.66
C VAL A 132 -5.21 2.88 7.13
N ALA A 133 -5.02 1.74 7.78
CA ALA A 133 -4.59 1.67 9.17
C ALA A 133 -3.07 1.81 9.32
N LYS A 134 -2.31 1.20 8.39
CA LYS A 134 -0.85 1.17 8.46
C LYS A 134 -0.23 0.96 7.08
N ILE A 135 0.91 1.61 6.85
CA ILE A 135 1.76 1.40 5.68
C ILE A 135 3.12 0.93 6.19
N ASP A 136 3.43 -0.34 5.98
CA ASP A 136 4.72 -0.94 6.29
C ASP A 136 5.57 -1.09 5.03
N ILE A 137 6.83 -1.46 5.19
CA ILE A 137 7.77 -1.63 4.07
C ILE A 137 7.36 -2.78 3.13
N PHE A 138 6.66 -3.81 3.63
CA PHE A 138 6.24 -4.99 2.87
C PHE A 138 4.76 -4.99 2.53
N THR A 139 3.93 -4.37 3.37
CA THR A 139 2.47 -4.47 3.31
C THR A 139 1.79 -3.16 3.65
N THR A 140 0.61 -2.96 3.05
CA THR A 140 -0.37 -1.97 3.48
C THR A 140 -1.53 -2.70 4.16
N THR A 141 -1.95 -2.23 5.33
CA THR A 141 -3.08 -2.79 6.08
C THR A 141 -4.26 -1.84 6.01
N LEU A 142 -5.40 -2.35 5.54
CA LEU A 142 -6.68 -1.64 5.58
C LEU A 142 -7.56 -2.21 6.70
N VAL A 143 -8.41 -1.38 7.26
CA VAL A 143 -9.52 -1.78 8.13
C VAL A 143 -10.82 -1.62 7.33
N HIS A 144 -11.49 -2.74 7.11
CA HIS A 144 -12.78 -2.78 6.44
C HIS A 144 -13.89 -2.25 7.38
N PRO A 145 -15.06 -1.78 6.87
CA PRO A 145 -16.16 -1.30 7.71
C PRO A 145 -16.67 -2.29 8.77
N ASP A 146 -16.51 -3.61 8.56
CA ASP A 146 -16.82 -4.65 9.54
C ASP A 146 -15.73 -4.87 10.60
N GLN A 147 -14.71 -3.98 10.65
CA GLN A 147 -13.54 -4.04 11.54
C GLN A 147 -12.54 -5.17 11.23
N SER A 148 -12.74 -5.93 10.16
CA SER A 148 -11.74 -6.88 9.69
C SER A 148 -10.51 -6.17 9.11
N ARG A 149 -9.35 -6.81 9.23
CA ARG A 149 -8.09 -6.29 8.71
C ARG A 149 -7.73 -6.97 7.39
N ILE A 150 -7.49 -6.17 6.37
CA ILE A 150 -7.05 -6.63 5.04
C ILE A 150 -5.57 -6.27 4.90
N VAL A 151 -4.71 -7.28 4.83
CA VAL A 151 -3.27 -7.09 4.66
C VAL A 151 -2.89 -7.32 3.19
N ILE A 152 -2.41 -6.29 2.54
CA ILE A 152 -2.12 -6.30 1.10
C ILE A 152 -0.61 -6.17 0.91
N PRO A 153 0.07 -7.13 0.23
CA PRO A 153 1.47 -6.97 -0.14
C PRO A 153 1.66 -5.76 -1.06
N ASN A 154 2.61 -4.88 -0.73
CA ASN A 154 2.80 -3.60 -1.45
C ASN A 154 3.02 -3.77 -2.95
N ARG A 155 3.70 -4.85 -3.38
CA ARG A 155 3.90 -5.19 -4.81
C ARG A 155 2.58 -5.36 -5.58
N LYS A 156 1.47 -5.68 -4.89
CA LYS A 156 0.15 -5.81 -5.49
C LYS A 156 -0.55 -4.47 -5.65
N VAL A 157 -0.16 -3.46 -4.88
CA VAL A 157 -0.75 -2.11 -4.91
C VAL A 157 -0.12 -1.27 -6.02
N VAL A 158 1.21 -1.36 -6.16
CA VAL A 158 1.94 -0.56 -7.15
C VAL A 158 1.66 -1.07 -8.57
N GLY A 159 1.16 -0.18 -9.42
CA GLY A 159 0.76 -0.50 -10.80
C GLY A 159 -0.74 -0.79 -10.97
N GLU A 160 -1.51 -0.86 -9.88
CA GLU A 160 -2.96 -1.05 -9.92
C GLU A 160 -3.71 0.30 -9.86
N ILE A 161 -4.97 0.26 -10.34
CA ILE A 161 -5.85 1.43 -10.22
C ILE A 161 -6.33 1.54 -8.78
N LEU A 162 -6.01 2.66 -8.16
CA LEU A 162 -6.39 3.00 -6.80
C LEU A 162 -7.43 4.13 -6.83
N HIS A 163 -8.53 3.96 -6.11
CA HIS A 163 -9.46 5.05 -5.84
C HIS A 163 -9.26 5.51 -4.40
N ASN A 164 -8.70 6.70 -4.24
CA ASN A 164 -8.55 7.35 -2.94
C ASN A 164 -9.73 8.32 -2.73
N PHE A 165 -10.58 8.02 -1.74
CA PHE A 165 -11.74 8.87 -1.40
C PHE A 165 -11.37 10.05 -0.51
N GLY A 166 -10.13 10.10 -0.01
CA GLY A 166 -9.68 11.12 0.94
C GLY A 166 -10.39 11.01 2.29
N THR A 167 -10.75 12.17 2.86
CA THR A 167 -11.40 12.27 4.18
C THR A 167 -12.89 12.61 4.08
N ILE A 168 -13.35 13.09 2.93
CA ILE A 168 -14.75 13.46 2.69
C ILE A 168 -15.28 12.74 1.46
N ARG A 169 -16.56 12.39 1.47
CA ARG A 169 -17.21 11.71 0.36
C ARG A 169 -18.58 12.33 0.07
N GLN A 170 -18.92 12.41 -1.21
CA GLN A 170 -20.26 12.80 -1.64
C GLN A 170 -21.18 11.57 -1.61
N LEU A 171 -22.32 11.69 -0.95
CA LEU A 171 -23.41 10.71 -1.05
C LEU A 171 -24.19 10.97 -2.34
N ASP A 172 -24.81 9.92 -2.86
CA ASP A 172 -25.73 10.01 -4.00
C ASP A 172 -27.07 9.40 -3.57
N LEU A 173 -27.96 10.27 -3.05
CA LEU A 173 -29.29 9.91 -2.63
C LEU A 173 -30.28 10.35 -3.70
N SER A 174 -31.32 9.56 -3.93
CA SER A 174 -32.38 9.91 -4.86
C SER A 174 -33.75 9.56 -4.31
N ILE A 175 -34.73 10.37 -4.64
CA ILE A 175 -36.13 10.13 -4.30
C ILE A 175 -37.05 10.52 -5.46
N GLY A 176 -38.09 9.73 -5.71
CA GLY A 176 -39.13 10.04 -6.68
C GLY A 176 -40.30 10.74 -6.01
N VAL A 177 -40.74 11.88 -6.56
CA VAL A 177 -41.94 12.61 -6.14
C VAL A 177 -42.95 12.66 -7.27
N SER A 178 -44.22 12.85 -6.93
CA SER A 178 -45.31 12.94 -7.92
C SER A 178 -45.12 14.13 -8.86
N TYR A 179 -45.54 14.01 -10.12
CA TYR A 179 -45.59 15.12 -11.09
C TYR A 179 -46.53 16.27 -10.66
N ARG A 180 -47.41 16.04 -9.67
CA ARG A 180 -48.30 17.05 -9.08
C ARG A 180 -47.63 17.82 -7.93
N THR A 181 -46.48 17.45 -7.52
CA THR A 181 -45.74 18.06 -6.40
C THR A 181 -45.25 19.45 -6.80
N ASP A 182 -45.36 20.42 -5.88
CA ASP A 182 -44.64 21.69 -6.00
C ASP A 182 -43.13 21.47 -5.81
N ILE A 183 -42.45 21.34 -6.93
CA ILE A 183 -41.02 21.00 -6.95
C ILE A 183 -40.17 22.11 -6.34
N GLU A 184 -40.53 23.37 -6.53
CA GLU A 184 -39.72 24.48 -6.02
C GLU A 184 -39.76 24.53 -4.50
N THR A 185 -40.94 24.38 -3.91
CA THR A 185 -41.09 24.30 -2.43
C THR A 185 -40.42 23.07 -1.87
N THR A 186 -40.55 21.90 -2.54
CA THR A 186 -39.91 20.66 -2.12
C THR A 186 -38.37 20.76 -2.16
N LEU A 187 -37.79 21.34 -3.20
CA LEU A 187 -36.34 21.53 -3.29
C LEU A 187 -35.82 22.51 -2.24
N ARG A 188 -36.55 23.56 -1.89
CA ARG A 188 -36.19 24.49 -0.81
C ARG A 188 -36.17 23.77 0.52
N MET A 189 -37.21 23.01 0.82
CA MET A 189 -37.34 22.19 2.04
C MET A 189 -36.20 21.18 2.16
N LEU A 190 -35.88 20.45 1.07
CA LEU A 190 -34.77 19.48 1.06
C LEU A 190 -33.42 20.15 1.26
N ARG A 191 -33.17 21.33 0.67
CA ARG A 191 -31.94 22.09 0.90
C ARG A 191 -31.81 22.49 2.35
N ASP A 192 -32.87 23.01 2.97
CA ASP A 192 -32.87 23.38 4.38
C ASP A 192 -32.57 22.17 5.28
N LEU A 193 -33.30 21.06 5.09
CA LEU A 193 -33.09 19.82 5.84
C LEU A 193 -31.67 19.31 5.76
N VAL A 194 -31.14 19.21 4.54
CA VAL A 194 -29.83 18.60 4.29
C VAL A 194 -28.70 19.50 4.77
N THR A 195 -28.80 20.81 4.56
CA THR A 195 -27.78 21.77 4.99
C THR A 195 -27.66 21.85 6.51
N HIS A 196 -28.76 21.69 7.25
CA HIS A 196 -28.73 21.71 8.72
C HIS A 196 -28.51 20.35 9.36
N HIS A 197 -28.33 19.29 8.56
CA HIS A 197 -28.09 17.97 9.13
C HIS A 197 -26.67 17.88 9.73
N PRO A 198 -26.50 17.39 10.98
CA PRO A 198 -25.23 17.46 11.74
C PRO A 198 -24.07 16.71 11.07
N ARG A 199 -24.34 15.70 10.23
CA ARG A 199 -23.28 14.94 9.52
C ARG A 199 -22.94 15.51 8.13
N VAL A 200 -23.66 16.53 7.66
CA VAL A 200 -23.43 17.14 6.36
C VAL A 200 -22.46 18.30 6.48
N LEU A 201 -21.44 18.27 5.61
CA LEU A 201 -20.46 19.34 5.56
C LEU A 201 -21.04 20.58 4.86
N GLN A 202 -20.70 21.76 5.39
CA GLN A 202 -21.10 23.04 4.83
C GLN A 202 -20.25 23.41 3.60
N SER A 203 -19.04 22.89 3.53
CA SER A 203 -18.12 23.08 2.41
C SER A 203 -17.42 21.74 2.10
N PRO A 204 -17.54 21.24 0.88
CA PRO A 204 -18.36 21.76 -0.23
C PRO A 204 -19.85 21.70 0.06
N ALA A 205 -20.63 22.65 -0.54
CA ALA A 205 -22.07 22.70 -0.34
C ALA A 205 -22.78 21.49 -0.98
N PRO A 206 -23.91 21.00 -0.41
CA PRO A 206 -24.70 19.93 -0.99
C PRO A 206 -25.33 20.34 -2.32
N ILE A 207 -25.36 19.42 -3.28
CA ILE A 207 -26.00 19.60 -4.58
C ILE A 207 -27.37 18.95 -4.55
N ILE A 208 -28.44 19.74 -4.77
CA ILE A 208 -29.82 19.25 -4.73
C ILE A 208 -30.58 19.79 -5.94
N GLY A 209 -31.23 18.91 -6.69
CA GLY A 209 -31.98 19.29 -7.90
C GLY A 209 -32.72 18.12 -8.52
N ILE A 210 -33.37 18.40 -9.67
CA ILE A 210 -34.00 17.37 -10.50
C ILE A 210 -32.93 16.57 -11.21
N ALA A 211 -32.98 15.25 -11.08
CA ALA A 211 -32.07 14.33 -11.77
C ALA A 211 -32.68 13.80 -13.08
N ALA A 212 -33.98 13.44 -13.06
CA ALA A 212 -34.62 12.84 -14.20
C ALA A 212 -36.16 12.94 -14.10
N PHE A 213 -36.81 12.81 -15.25
CA PHE A 213 -38.25 12.60 -15.38
C PHE A 213 -38.45 11.11 -15.67
N ALA A 214 -38.96 10.37 -14.69
CA ALA A 214 -39.21 8.93 -14.80
C ALA A 214 -40.69 8.68 -15.20
N ASP A 215 -41.03 7.43 -15.51
CA ASP A 215 -42.35 7.04 -16.01
C ASP A 215 -43.51 7.48 -15.11
N SER A 216 -43.31 7.48 -13.81
CA SER A 216 -44.38 7.79 -12.83
C SER A 216 -43.96 8.80 -11.76
N SER A 217 -42.75 9.36 -11.84
CA SER A 217 -42.19 10.27 -10.83
C SER A 217 -41.17 11.24 -11.42
N ILE A 218 -40.97 12.37 -10.73
CA ILE A 218 -39.82 13.24 -10.93
C ILE A 218 -38.76 12.79 -9.93
N THR A 219 -37.60 12.36 -10.44
CA THR A 219 -36.47 11.94 -9.59
C THR A 219 -35.68 13.15 -9.13
N LEU A 220 -35.59 13.36 -7.83
CA LEU A 220 -34.75 14.38 -7.21
C LEU A 220 -33.43 13.74 -6.78
N SER A 221 -32.30 14.40 -7.08
CA SER A 221 -30.97 14.01 -6.62
C SER A 221 -30.57 14.87 -5.43
N ILE A 222 -30.01 14.24 -4.41
CA ILE A 222 -29.58 14.86 -3.15
C ILE A 222 -28.16 14.37 -2.88
N ARG A 223 -27.16 15.25 -3.12
CA ARG A 223 -25.73 14.90 -3.04
C ARG A 223 -25.02 15.73 -1.97
N PRO A 224 -25.18 15.38 -0.70
CA PRO A 224 -24.42 16.01 0.38
C PRO A 224 -23.00 15.45 0.46
N TRP A 225 -22.11 16.27 1.02
CA TRP A 225 -20.76 15.86 1.40
C TRP A 225 -20.74 15.51 2.89
N VAL A 226 -20.13 14.38 3.21
CA VAL A 226 -19.99 13.86 4.58
C VAL A 226 -18.57 13.36 4.81
N GLU A 227 -18.17 13.23 6.07
CA GLU A 227 -16.92 12.55 6.41
C GLU A 227 -16.98 11.08 5.99
N VAL A 228 -15.89 10.54 5.47
CA VAL A 228 -15.82 9.14 4.99
C VAL A 228 -16.20 8.16 6.10
N ALA A 229 -15.73 8.38 7.33
CA ALA A 229 -16.08 7.56 8.48
C ALA A 229 -17.58 7.56 8.82
N SER A 230 -18.32 8.57 8.38
CA SER A 230 -19.75 8.77 8.69
C SER A 230 -20.68 8.35 7.55
N VAL A 231 -20.17 7.91 6.41
CA VAL A 231 -20.95 7.63 5.17
C VAL A 231 -22.15 6.75 5.44
N GLY A 232 -21.97 5.59 6.07
CA GLY A 232 -23.08 4.65 6.32
C GLY A 232 -24.15 5.22 7.25
N ALA A 233 -23.73 5.83 8.36
CA ALA A 233 -24.64 6.44 9.32
C ALA A 233 -25.37 7.64 8.72
N ALA A 234 -24.65 8.52 8.03
CA ALA A 234 -25.22 9.69 7.38
C ALA A 234 -26.26 9.31 6.31
N GLN A 235 -26.01 8.28 5.53
CA GLN A 235 -26.94 7.80 4.51
C GLN A 235 -28.26 7.31 5.14
N ILE A 236 -28.19 6.55 6.23
CA ILE A 236 -29.38 6.04 6.93
C ILE A 236 -30.16 7.19 7.55
N GLU A 237 -29.50 8.06 8.31
CA GLU A 237 -30.11 9.19 9.00
C GLU A 237 -30.76 10.18 8.01
N LEU A 238 -30.07 10.51 6.90
CA LEU A 238 -30.60 11.39 5.87
C LEU A 238 -31.82 10.79 5.17
N ASN A 239 -31.79 9.52 4.79
CA ASN A 239 -32.92 8.85 4.16
C ASN A 239 -34.15 8.87 5.09
N GLN A 240 -33.95 8.61 6.36
CA GLN A 240 -35.02 8.67 7.36
C GLN A 240 -35.57 10.09 7.53
N ALA A 241 -34.70 11.09 7.67
CA ALA A 241 -35.09 12.49 7.84
C ALA A 241 -35.82 13.02 6.59
N ILE A 242 -35.34 12.68 5.40
CA ILE A 242 -36.00 13.05 4.14
C ILE A 242 -37.39 12.44 4.05
N LEU A 243 -37.55 11.14 4.34
CA LEU A 243 -38.84 10.47 4.28
C LEU A 243 -39.83 11.11 5.27
N GLN A 244 -39.41 11.31 6.52
CA GLN A 244 -40.25 11.94 7.56
C GLN A 244 -40.69 13.34 7.17
N ARG A 245 -39.78 14.13 6.60
CA ARG A 245 -40.08 15.50 6.20
C ARG A 245 -41.05 15.55 5.01
N LEU A 246 -40.85 14.70 4.00
CA LEU A 246 -41.77 14.60 2.86
C LEU A 246 -43.18 14.22 3.31
N GLN A 247 -43.30 13.26 4.23
CA GLN A 247 -44.60 12.85 4.79
C GLN A 247 -45.25 13.98 5.57
N ALA A 248 -44.49 14.71 6.40
CA ALA A 248 -45.01 15.83 7.19
C ALA A 248 -45.52 16.99 6.32
N ASP A 249 -44.83 17.27 5.20
CA ASP A 249 -45.18 18.35 4.26
C ASP A 249 -46.21 17.89 3.20
N GLY A 250 -46.68 16.62 3.27
CA GLY A 250 -47.72 16.10 2.38
C GLY A 250 -47.22 15.87 0.93
N VAL A 251 -45.92 15.71 0.76
CA VAL A 251 -45.31 15.40 -0.56
C VAL A 251 -45.54 13.94 -0.91
N ASP A 252 -46.21 13.70 -2.01
CA ASP A 252 -46.60 12.37 -2.47
C ASP A 252 -45.44 11.65 -3.15
N ILE A 253 -45.17 10.42 -2.68
CA ILE A 253 -44.23 9.47 -3.31
C ILE A 253 -45.08 8.48 -4.10
N PRO A 254 -45.11 8.61 -5.46
CA PRO A 254 -46.08 7.91 -6.27
C PRO A 254 -45.76 6.41 -6.38
N TYR A 255 -46.80 5.59 -6.37
CA TYR A 255 -46.72 4.22 -6.86
C TYR A 255 -46.61 4.20 -8.37
N PRO A 256 -46.14 3.11 -9.00
CA PRO A 256 -46.18 2.96 -10.45
C PRO A 256 -47.59 3.22 -11.01
N GLN A 257 -47.73 4.20 -11.88
CA GLN A 257 -49.00 4.55 -12.50
C GLN A 257 -49.15 3.81 -13.84
N ARG A 258 -50.37 3.28 -14.12
CA ARG A 258 -50.71 2.68 -15.40
C ARG A 258 -52.04 3.20 -15.84
N GLU A 259 -52.13 3.70 -17.08
CA GLU A 259 -53.39 4.01 -17.74
C GLU A 259 -53.92 2.73 -18.40
N VAL A 260 -55.14 2.33 -18.05
CA VAL A 260 -55.79 1.14 -18.61
C VAL A 260 -57.02 1.60 -19.40
N ARG A 261 -57.02 1.44 -20.70
CA ARG A 261 -58.17 1.71 -21.55
C ARG A 261 -58.98 0.42 -21.76
N LEU A 262 -60.16 0.35 -21.19
CA LEU A 262 -61.09 -0.76 -21.44
C LEU A 262 -61.74 -0.56 -22.84
N LEU A 263 -61.48 -1.50 -23.72
CA LEU A 263 -62.16 -1.55 -25.02
C LEU A 263 -63.38 -2.47 -24.84
N ASN A 264 -64.60 -1.88 -24.89
CA ASN A 264 -65.82 -2.70 -24.94
C ASN A 264 -65.86 -3.41 -26.27
N PRO A 265 -66.02 -4.74 -26.35
CA PRO A 265 -66.30 -5.40 -27.60
C PRO A 265 -67.69 -4.95 -28.08
N SER A 266 -67.75 -4.44 -29.33
CA SER A 266 -68.96 -4.08 -30.05
C SER A 266 -69.81 -5.30 -30.36
#